data_95fd2fcc014312da893183ce25abf90e
#
_entry.id   95fd2fcc014312da893183ce25abf90e
#
_cell.length_a   1.000
_cell.length_b   1.000
_cell.length_c   1.000
_cell.angle_alpha   90.00
_cell.angle_beta   90.00
_cell.angle_gamma   90.00
#
_symmetry.space_group_name_H-M   'P 1'
#
loop_
_entity.id
_entity.type
_entity.pdbx_description
1 polymer ?
#
loop_
_entity_poly.entity_id
_entity_poly.type
_entity_poly.pdbx_seq_one_letter_code
_entity_poly.pdbx_strand_id
1 'polypeptide(L)'
;MSDALGYVRPVTTLTEAVAALAGLGDEGAALAGGTWVMRTAQRDGQRGPSGSIPDLRRYVALKWIPELGGYTATDEGINVGALLTHAELAGIDGGPAYACIRDAARKSAFPQVRNVATIGGNIAATGFAEADLIPALLAAQARLELAGPSGTVTVPIEEYLPERARRPYGELITRIHVPAPDGRSSAFERLTVRAAGEYPIVNVAVSVDTVSGVVTTARIAVGSVEPVARLCPDAAAQLVGRRAGDAAAATAAGEAAAAELNARESLDSPGWYRLAVLPPLLRRAVARIPATP
;
A
#
# COMPACT_ATOMS: atom_id res chain seq x y z
N MET A 1 7.56 -41.46 5.42
CA MET A 1 8.50 -40.39 5.84
C MET A 1 7.68 -39.10 5.92
N SER A 2 7.50 -38.65 7.16
CA SER A 2 6.56 -37.57 7.51
C SER A 2 6.96 -36.23 6.89
N ASP A 3 6.02 -35.58 6.23
CA ASP A 3 6.06 -34.22 5.65
C ASP A 3 6.29 -33.13 6.71
N ALA A 4 7.35 -33.21 7.47
CA ALA A 4 7.72 -32.14 8.41
C ALA A 4 8.16 -30.83 7.71
N LEU A 5 8.31 -30.84 6.36
CA LEU A 5 8.52 -29.69 5.50
C LEU A 5 7.22 -29.22 4.81
N GLY A 6 6.08 -29.78 5.18
CA GLY A 6 4.79 -29.62 4.50
C GLY A 6 4.15 -28.23 4.58
N TYR A 7 4.71 -27.30 5.36
CA TYR A 7 4.10 -25.98 5.56
C TYR A 7 4.55 -24.90 4.59
N VAL A 8 5.71 -25.04 3.94
CA VAL A 8 6.22 -24.07 2.96
C VAL A 8 6.60 -24.81 1.68
N ARG A 9 5.84 -24.59 0.61
CA ARG A 9 6.11 -25.13 -0.72
C ARG A 9 6.83 -24.07 -1.57
N PRO A 10 8.10 -24.30 -1.96
CA PRO A 10 8.76 -23.44 -2.95
C PRO A 10 8.18 -23.70 -4.33
N VAL A 11 7.99 -22.64 -5.10
CA VAL A 11 7.60 -22.67 -6.52
C VAL A 11 8.49 -21.73 -7.32
N THR A 12 8.67 -22.02 -8.60
CA THR A 12 9.57 -21.27 -9.48
C THR A 12 8.86 -20.60 -10.65
N THR A 13 7.58 -20.89 -10.86
CA THR A 13 6.77 -20.28 -11.91
C THR A 13 5.46 -19.73 -11.35
N LEU A 14 4.93 -18.70 -12.00
CA LEU A 14 3.64 -18.11 -11.67
C LEU A 14 2.50 -19.14 -11.79
N THR A 15 2.54 -19.96 -12.84
CA THR A 15 1.53 -21.02 -13.07
C THR A 15 1.49 -22.02 -11.90
N GLU A 16 2.66 -22.46 -11.41
CA GLU A 16 2.72 -23.35 -10.25
C GLU A 16 2.17 -22.69 -8.99
N ALA A 17 2.47 -21.40 -8.78
CA ALA A 17 1.98 -20.64 -7.61
C ALA A 17 0.46 -20.54 -7.62
N VAL A 18 -0.11 -20.13 -8.75
CA VAL A 18 -1.57 -20.01 -8.96
C VAL A 18 -2.26 -21.35 -8.72
N ALA A 19 -1.76 -22.42 -9.37
CA ALA A 19 -2.34 -23.76 -9.23
C ALA A 19 -2.25 -24.29 -7.78
N ALA A 20 -1.10 -24.08 -7.12
CA ALA A 20 -0.90 -24.52 -5.74
C ALA A 20 -1.86 -23.81 -4.78
N LEU A 21 -1.98 -22.48 -4.89
CA LEU A 21 -2.88 -21.70 -4.03
C LEU A 21 -4.35 -22.00 -4.31
N ALA A 22 -4.73 -22.17 -5.56
CA ALA A 22 -6.10 -22.56 -5.92
C ALA A 22 -6.46 -23.94 -5.37
N GLY A 23 -5.53 -24.90 -5.43
CA GLY A 23 -5.73 -26.27 -4.89
C GLY A 23 -5.76 -26.33 -3.36
N LEU A 24 -5.11 -25.40 -2.67
CA LEU A 24 -5.13 -25.30 -1.21
C LEU A 24 -6.37 -24.58 -0.66
N GLY A 25 -7.01 -23.75 -1.46
CA GLY A 25 -8.17 -22.98 -1.02
C GLY A 25 -7.86 -22.09 0.20
N ASP A 26 -8.70 -22.17 1.22
CA ASP A 26 -8.58 -21.41 2.48
C ASP A 26 -7.43 -21.87 3.38
N GLU A 27 -6.92 -23.09 3.18
CA GLU A 27 -5.73 -23.61 3.87
C GLU A 27 -4.42 -22.99 3.32
N GLY A 28 -4.46 -22.40 2.13
CA GLY A 28 -3.30 -21.86 1.44
C GLY A 28 -3.05 -20.39 1.73
N ALA A 29 -1.77 -19.99 1.78
CA ALA A 29 -1.39 -18.58 1.80
C ALA A 29 -0.13 -18.33 0.97
N ALA A 30 -0.14 -17.22 0.22
CA ALA A 30 1.04 -16.74 -0.49
C ALA A 30 2.08 -16.21 0.50
N LEU A 31 3.33 -16.66 0.36
CA LEU A 31 4.45 -16.21 1.17
C LEU A 31 5.44 -15.42 0.30
N ALA A 32 5.37 -14.10 0.38
CA ALA A 32 6.36 -13.18 -0.17
C ALA A 32 7.42 -12.84 0.89
N GLY A 33 7.42 -11.61 1.43
CA GLY A 33 8.34 -11.21 2.50
C GLY A 33 8.02 -11.73 3.90
N GLY A 34 6.84 -12.31 4.12
CA GLY A 34 6.43 -12.93 5.38
C GLY A 34 6.15 -11.97 6.55
N THR A 35 6.45 -10.70 6.43
CA THR A 35 6.44 -9.72 7.53
C THR A 35 5.06 -9.46 8.14
N TRP A 36 3.99 -9.73 7.42
CA TRP A 36 2.61 -9.64 7.91
C TRP A 36 2.01 -11.02 8.18
N VAL A 37 2.05 -11.92 7.22
CA VAL A 37 1.41 -13.23 7.33
C VAL A 37 1.95 -14.05 8.49
N MET A 38 3.24 -13.96 8.80
CA MET A 38 3.84 -14.63 9.95
C MET A 38 3.47 -13.99 11.30
N ARG A 39 3.09 -12.71 11.32
CA ARG A 39 2.59 -12.06 12.55
C ARG A 39 1.17 -12.46 12.89
N THR A 40 0.30 -12.64 11.88
CA THR A 40 -1.07 -13.10 12.11
C THR A 40 -1.05 -14.51 12.71
N ALA A 41 -0.21 -15.41 12.20
CA ALA A 41 -0.01 -16.73 12.77
C ALA A 41 0.41 -16.71 14.26
N GLN A 42 1.14 -15.67 14.70
CA GLN A 42 1.54 -15.49 16.11
C GLN A 42 0.45 -14.80 16.95
N ARG A 43 -0.36 -13.91 16.36
CA ARG A 43 -1.44 -13.19 17.06
C ARG A 43 -2.67 -14.07 17.29
N ASP A 44 -2.99 -14.91 16.32
CA ASP A 44 -4.10 -15.86 16.39
C ASP A 44 -3.76 -17.09 17.25
N GLY A 45 -2.59 -17.10 17.90
CA GLY A 45 -2.15 -18.09 18.89
C GLY A 45 -3.04 -18.22 20.14
N GLN A 46 -4.26 -17.74 20.09
CA GLN A 46 -5.32 -18.16 21.01
C GLN A 46 -5.63 -19.62 20.72
N ARG A 47 -5.20 -20.49 21.65
CA ARG A 47 -5.58 -21.89 21.67
C ARG A 47 -7.08 -22.00 21.43
N GLY A 48 -7.47 -22.64 20.33
CA GLY A 48 -8.86 -23.06 20.14
C GLY A 48 -9.35 -23.85 21.35
N PRO A 49 -10.67 -24.01 21.53
CA PRO A 49 -11.26 -24.70 22.68
C PRO A 49 -10.73 -26.11 22.91
N SER A 50 -10.06 -26.71 21.92
CA SER A 50 -9.47 -28.08 21.96
C SER A 50 -7.98 -28.10 22.28
N GLY A 51 -7.33 -26.95 22.54
CA GLY A 51 -5.88 -26.91 22.76
C GLY A 51 -5.04 -27.19 21.52
N SER A 52 -5.66 -27.25 20.34
CA SER A 52 -4.99 -27.41 19.04
C SER A 52 -4.18 -26.17 18.70
N ILE A 53 -2.99 -26.38 18.13
CA ILE A 53 -2.17 -25.33 17.55
C ILE A 53 -3.01 -24.66 16.46
N PRO A 54 -3.10 -23.29 16.43
CA PRO A 54 -3.91 -22.62 15.45
C PRO A 54 -3.45 -23.00 14.04
N ASP A 55 -4.41 -23.20 13.19
CA ASP A 55 -4.41 -23.35 11.76
C ASP A 55 -3.03 -23.22 11.08
N LEU A 56 -2.36 -24.34 10.89
CA LEU A 56 -1.10 -24.38 10.17
C LEU A 56 -1.39 -24.23 8.69
N ARG A 57 -1.58 -22.99 8.24
CA ARG A 57 -1.70 -22.66 6.81
C ARG A 57 -0.50 -23.20 6.05
N ARG A 58 -0.77 -23.73 4.88
CA ARG A 58 0.26 -24.16 3.93
C ARG A 58 0.70 -22.95 3.12
N TYR A 59 1.97 -22.61 3.20
CA TYR A 59 2.52 -21.44 2.50
C TYR A 59 3.09 -21.83 1.14
N VAL A 60 2.76 -21.06 0.12
CA VAL A 60 3.38 -21.12 -1.21
C VAL A 60 4.39 -19.99 -1.30
N ALA A 61 5.69 -20.33 -1.33
CA ALA A 61 6.78 -19.35 -1.31
C ALA A 61 7.05 -18.81 -2.72
N LEU A 62 6.83 -17.50 -2.92
CA LEU A 62 6.89 -16.83 -4.21
C LEU A 62 8.29 -16.33 -4.58
N LYS A 63 9.24 -16.34 -3.65
CA LYS A 63 10.55 -15.68 -3.76
C LYS A 63 11.34 -16.05 -5.03
N TRP A 64 11.14 -17.23 -5.56
CA TRP A 64 11.91 -17.76 -6.69
C TRP A 64 11.20 -17.61 -8.03
N ILE A 65 10.13 -16.82 -8.12
CA ILE A 65 9.42 -16.52 -9.37
C ILE A 65 10.00 -15.21 -9.94
N PRO A 66 10.83 -15.28 -11.00
CA PRO A 66 11.56 -14.12 -11.52
C PRO A 66 10.63 -13.02 -12.04
N GLU A 67 9.49 -13.40 -12.62
CA GLU A 67 8.50 -12.49 -13.22
C GLU A 67 7.86 -11.53 -12.19
N LEU A 68 7.91 -11.88 -10.91
CA LEU A 68 7.38 -11.06 -9.84
C LEU A 68 8.39 -10.05 -9.28
N GLY A 69 9.64 -10.09 -9.73
CA GLY A 69 10.71 -9.18 -9.31
C GLY A 69 10.90 -7.97 -10.22
N GLY A 70 11.80 -7.06 -9.80
CA GLY A 70 12.27 -5.93 -10.59
C GLY A 70 11.23 -4.84 -10.88
N TYR A 71 11.65 -3.85 -11.65
CA TYR A 71 10.77 -2.82 -12.20
C TYR A 71 11.26 -2.37 -13.58
N THR A 72 10.36 -1.82 -14.40
CA THR A 72 10.67 -1.22 -15.69
C THR A 72 9.99 0.13 -15.82
N ALA A 73 10.75 1.13 -16.27
CA ALA A 73 10.19 2.43 -16.64
C ALA A 73 9.73 2.40 -18.10
N THR A 74 8.62 3.07 -18.38
CA THR A 74 8.05 3.30 -19.71
C THR A 74 7.64 4.76 -19.84
N ASP A 75 7.30 5.22 -21.04
CA ASP A 75 6.78 6.58 -21.25
C ASP A 75 5.44 6.83 -20.54
N GLU A 76 4.68 5.76 -20.25
CA GLU A 76 3.39 5.85 -19.57
C GLU A 76 3.51 5.79 -18.03
N GLY A 77 4.68 5.39 -17.50
CA GLY A 77 4.88 5.22 -16.07
C GLY A 77 5.89 4.13 -15.72
N ILE A 78 5.73 3.51 -14.55
CA ILE A 78 6.55 2.37 -14.13
C ILE A 78 5.69 1.14 -13.90
N ASN A 79 6.27 -0.01 -14.23
CA ASN A 79 5.74 -1.32 -13.91
C ASN A 79 6.63 -1.96 -12.84
N VAL A 80 6.07 -2.22 -11.68
CA VAL A 80 6.79 -2.76 -10.51
C VAL A 80 6.32 -4.18 -10.24
N GLY A 81 7.26 -5.12 -10.16
CA GLY A 81 6.96 -6.50 -9.77
C GLY A 81 6.51 -6.61 -8.31
N ALA A 82 5.55 -7.49 -8.04
CA ALA A 82 4.93 -7.63 -6.72
C ALA A 82 5.89 -8.01 -5.59
N LEU A 83 7.02 -8.63 -5.92
CA LEU A 83 8.08 -9.00 -4.96
C LEU A 83 9.11 -7.90 -4.73
N LEU A 84 9.04 -6.75 -5.42
CA LEU A 84 9.95 -5.65 -5.13
C LEU A 84 9.82 -5.25 -3.66
N THR A 85 10.93 -5.20 -2.94
CA THR A 85 10.94 -4.89 -1.52
C THR A 85 10.73 -3.39 -1.28
N HIS A 86 10.31 -3.03 -0.07
CA HIS A 86 10.20 -1.61 0.32
C HIS A 86 11.56 -0.89 0.23
N ALA A 87 12.67 -1.58 0.52
CA ALA A 87 14.01 -1.01 0.41
C ALA A 87 14.36 -0.67 -1.05
N GLU A 88 14.09 -1.61 -1.98
CA GLU A 88 14.29 -1.40 -3.42
C GLU A 88 13.35 -0.32 -3.96
N LEU A 89 12.07 -0.35 -3.57
CA LEU A 89 11.06 0.64 -3.96
C LEU A 89 11.42 2.05 -3.52
N ALA A 90 12.05 2.21 -2.35
CA ALA A 90 12.55 3.50 -1.86
C ALA A 90 13.68 4.08 -2.72
N GLY A 91 14.34 3.25 -3.52
CA GLY A 91 15.45 3.60 -4.40
C GLY A 91 15.11 3.63 -5.90
N ILE A 92 13.84 3.44 -6.30
CA ILE A 92 13.49 3.49 -7.73
C ILE A 92 13.78 4.86 -8.33
N ASP A 93 14.31 4.85 -9.55
CA ASP A 93 14.47 6.06 -10.32
C ASP A 93 13.11 6.58 -10.79
N GLY A 94 13.02 7.88 -10.95
CA GLY A 94 11.82 8.53 -11.46
C GLY A 94 11.60 9.90 -10.83
N GLY A 95 10.87 10.73 -11.55
CA GLY A 95 10.61 12.12 -11.22
C GLY A 95 9.73 12.32 -9.97
N PRO A 96 9.21 13.53 -9.80
CA PRO A 96 8.36 13.90 -8.68
C PRO A 96 7.03 13.13 -8.63
N ALA A 97 6.59 12.52 -9.74
CA ALA A 97 5.37 11.70 -9.80
C ALA A 97 5.40 10.51 -8.82
N TYR A 98 6.58 9.91 -8.58
CA TYR A 98 6.73 8.75 -7.70
C TYR A 98 7.21 9.09 -6.29
N ALA A 99 7.36 10.37 -5.96
CA ALA A 99 7.92 10.79 -4.67
C ALA A 99 7.12 10.25 -3.47
N CYS A 100 5.78 10.23 -3.56
CA CYS A 100 4.94 9.69 -2.49
C CYS A 100 5.20 8.20 -2.24
N ILE A 101 5.42 7.39 -3.30
CA ILE A 101 5.68 5.95 -3.19
C ILE A 101 7.06 5.69 -2.59
N ARG A 102 8.10 6.39 -3.09
CA ARG A 102 9.45 6.28 -2.54
C ARG A 102 9.50 6.67 -1.06
N ASP A 103 8.82 7.75 -0.69
CA ASP A 103 8.79 8.22 0.69
C ASP A 103 7.99 7.29 1.60
N ALA A 104 6.85 6.78 1.15
CA ALA A 104 6.08 5.78 1.87
C ALA A 104 6.93 4.52 2.12
N ALA A 105 7.62 4.02 1.10
CA ALA A 105 8.50 2.87 1.22
C ALA A 105 9.68 3.13 2.18
N ARG A 106 10.33 4.29 2.07
CA ARG A 106 11.48 4.70 2.91
C ARG A 106 11.11 4.87 4.36
N LYS A 107 9.93 5.46 4.64
CA LYS A 107 9.44 5.75 5.99
C LYS A 107 8.74 4.55 6.64
N SER A 108 8.38 3.50 5.88
CA SER A 108 7.72 2.31 6.43
C SER A 108 8.67 1.52 7.32
N ALA A 109 8.17 0.97 8.41
CA ALA A 109 8.82 -0.02 9.27
C ALA A 109 10.34 0.22 9.57
N PHE A 110 11.00 -0.77 10.18
CA PHE A 110 12.46 -0.79 10.38
C PHE A 110 13.21 -1.24 9.11
N PRO A 111 14.50 -0.91 8.94
CA PRO A 111 15.30 -1.33 7.79
C PRO A 111 15.26 -2.84 7.51
N GLN A 112 15.33 -3.67 8.56
CA GLN A 112 15.27 -5.13 8.46
C GLN A 112 13.95 -5.61 7.85
N VAL A 113 12.85 -4.96 8.21
CA VAL A 113 11.53 -5.27 7.65
C VAL A 113 11.43 -4.78 6.20
N ARG A 114 11.93 -3.57 5.90
CA ARG A 114 11.92 -3.03 4.54
C ARG A 114 12.69 -3.89 3.53
N ASN A 115 13.75 -4.55 3.98
CA ASN A 115 14.58 -5.43 3.13
C ASN A 115 13.86 -6.72 2.69
N VAL A 116 12.73 -7.05 3.32
CA VAL A 116 11.98 -8.28 3.00
C VAL A 116 10.48 -8.04 2.74
N ALA A 117 9.88 -7.00 3.31
CA ALA A 117 8.50 -6.62 3.02
C ALA A 117 8.38 -6.19 1.56
N THR A 118 7.40 -6.74 0.84
CA THR A 118 7.20 -6.51 -0.59
C THR A 118 5.98 -5.65 -0.86
N ILE A 119 5.98 -4.93 -2.00
CA ILE A 119 4.84 -4.09 -2.40
C ILE A 119 3.56 -4.91 -2.57
N GLY A 120 3.61 -6.06 -3.24
CA GLY A 120 2.46 -6.95 -3.42
C GLY A 120 1.94 -7.49 -2.09
N GLY A 121 2.86 -7.89 -1.17
CA GLY A 121 2.50 -8.34 0.18
C GLY A 121 1.85 -7.24 1.02
N ASN A 122 2.29 -5.98 0.88
CA ASN A 122 1.68 -4.84 1.58
C ASN A 122 0.26 -4.55 1.08
N ILE A 123 0.04 -4.63 -0.25
CA ILE A 123 -1.28 -4.42 -0.87
C ILE A 123 -2.25 -5.55 -0.48
N ALA A 124 -1.80 -6.81 -0.55
CA ALA A 124 -2.64 -7.98 -0.28
C ALA A 124 -2.96 -8.18 1.21
N ALA A 125 -2.19 -7.59 2.12
CA ALA A 125 -2.40 -7.73 3.56
C ALA A 125 -3.78 -7.23 3.99
N THR A 126 -4.58 -8.12 4.60
CA THR A 126 -5.88 -7.79 5.20
C THR A 126 -5.73 -7.45 6.67
N GLY A 127 -6.64 -6.64 7.24
CA GLY A 127 -6.57 -6.24 8.65
C GLY A 127 -5.33 -5.40 9.01
N PHE A 128 -4.72 -4.74 8.03
CA PHE A 128 -3.54 -3.90 8.18
C PHE A 128 -3.85 -2.45 7.77
N ALA A 129 -4.49 -1.71 8.67
CA ALA A 129 -4.88 -0.32 8.43
C ALA A 129 -3.67 0.62 8.30
N GLU A 130 -2.54 0.26 8.89
CA GLU A 130 -1.31 1.07 8.98
C GLU A 130 -0.37 0.90 7.79
N ALA A 131 -0.82 0.28 6.70
CA ALA A 131 -0.02 0.07 5.50
C ALA A 131 0.36 1.42 4.84
N ASP A 132 1.63 1.77 4.86
CA ASP A 132 2.12 3.07 4.35
C ASP A 132 2.04 3.18 2.82
N LEU A 133 2.21 2.08 2.08
CA LEU A 133 2.18 2.12 0.61
C LEU A 133 0.77 2.32 0.04
N ILE A 134 -0.27 1.89 0.74
CA ILE A 134 -1.64 1.93 0.20
C ILE A 134 -2.09 3.36 -0.14
N PRO A 135 -2.03 4.37 0.76
CA PRO A 135 -2.42 5.73 0.38
C PRO A 135 -1.53 6.32 -0.73
N ALA A 136 -0.23 5.99 -0.76
CA ALA A 136 0.66 6.46 -1.82
C ALA A 136 0.26 5.89 -3.20
N LEU A 137 -0.08 4.60 -3.27
CA LEU A 137 -0.52 3.94 -4.49
C LEU A 137 -1.92 4.40 -4.95
N LEU A 138 -2.84 4.66 -4.00
CA LEU A 138 -4.15 5.26 -4.29
C LEU A 138 -4.01 6.67 -4.90
N ALA A 139 -3.21 7.53 -4.28
CA ALA A 139 -2.96 8.88 -4.79
C ALA A 139 -2.27 8.86 -6.18
N ALA A 140 -1.36 7.91 -6.39
CA ALA A 140 -0.64 7.71 -7.65
C ALA A 140 -1.45 6.99 -8.75
N GLN A 141 -2.72 6.63 -8.51
CA GLN A 141 -3.60 5.93 -9.46
C GLN A 141 -3.05 4.57 -9.91
N ALA A 142 -2.44 3.82 -9.01
CA ALA A 142 -1.87 2.53 -9.33
C ALA A 142 -2.94 1.54 -9.83
N ARG A 143 -2.54 0.69 -10.79
CA ARG A 143 -3.33 -0.43 -11.30
C ARG A 143 -2.59 -1.72 -10.98
N LEU A 144 -3.33 -2.77 -10.65
CA LEU A 144 -2.79 -4.06 -10.26
C LEU A 144 -3.05 -5.07 -11.37
N GLU A 145 -2.00 -5.74 -11.82
CA GLU A 145 -2.12 -6.94 -12.63
C GLU A 145 -2.26 -8.14 -11.69
N LEU A 146 -3.32 -8.91 -11.90
CA LEU A 146 -3.69 -10.06 -11.09
C LEU A 146 -3.68 -11.30 -11.99
N ALA A 147 -2.91 -12.31 -11.63
CA ALA A 147 -2.97 -13.62 -12.28
C ALA A 147 -3.74 -14.59 -11.41
N GLY A 148 -4.66 -15.32 -12.01
CA GLY A 148 -5.49 -16.31 -11.33
C GLY A 148 -5.79 -17.53 -12.22
N PRO A 149 -6.56 -18.51 -11.72
CA PRO A 149 -6.91 -19.71 -12.49
C PRO A 149 -7.63 -19.42 -13.81
N SER A 150 -8.35 -18.29 -13.87
CA SER A 150 -9.11 -17.86 -15.06
C SER A 150 -8.32 -16.95 -16.01
N GLY A 151 -7.04 -16.72 -15.76
CA GLY A 151 -6.18 -15.83 -16.56
C GLY A 151 -5.73 -14.59 -15.82
N THR A 152 -5.35 -13.56 -16.57
CA THR A 152 -4.80 -12.31 -16.04
C THR A 152 -5.78 -11.16 -16.26
N VAL A 153 -5.97 -10.32 -15.25
CA VAL A 153 -6.81 -9.11 -15.31
C VAL A 153 -6.06 -7.93 -14.72
N THR A 154 -6.39 -6.72 -15.16
CA THR A 154 -5.85 -5.48 -14.58
C THR A 154 -6.98 -4.70 -13.95
N VAL A 155 -6.83 -4.34 -12.67
CA VAL A 155 -7.84 -3.61 -11.90
C VAL A 155 -7.23 -2.37 -11.24
N PRO A 156 -7.96 -1.25 -11.10
CA PRO A 156 -7.53 -0.13 -10.26
C PRO A 156 -7.35 -0.59 -8.80
N ILE A 157 -6.34 -0.05 -8.11
CA ILE A 157 -6.11 -0.39 -6.70
C ILE A 157 -7.31 -0.03 -5.82
N GLU A 158 -8.01 1.05 -6.14
CA GLU A 158 -9.22 1.50 -5.42
C GLU A 158 -10.39 0.51 -5.51
N GLU A 159 -10.49 -0.26 -6.59
CA GLU A 159 -11.46 -1.35 -6.74
C GLU A 159 -10.99 -2.64 -6.06
N TYR A 160 -9.69 -2.89 -6.05
CA TYR A 160 -9.11 -4.08 -5.42
C TYR A 160 -9.23 -4.08 -3.88
N LEU A 161 -8.94 -2.95 -3.25
CA LEU A 161 -8.80 -2.87 -1.79
C LEU A 161 -10.05 -3.30 -0.99
N PRO A 162 -11.27 -2.88 -1.34
CA PRO A 162 -12.49 -3.31 -0.63
C PRO A 162 -12.76 -4.80 -0.76
N GLU A 163 -12.39 -5.39 -1.91
CA GLU A 163 -12.70 -6.77 -2.25
C GLU A 163 -11.55 -7.76 -1.95
N ARG A 164 -10.37 -7.28 -1.55
CA ARG A 164 -9.16 -8.11 -1.41
C ARG A 164 -9.30 -9.32 -0.49
N ALA A 165 -10.17 -9.22 0.53
CA ALA A 165 -10.43 -10.31 1.46
C ALA A 165 -11.37 -11.39 0.88
N ARG A 166 -12.08 -11.09 -0.22
CA ARG A 166 -13.04 -11.96 -0.88
C ARG A 166 -12.57 -12.46 -2.24
N ARG A 167 -11.33 -12.11 -2.63
CA ARG A 167 -10.76 -12.50 -3.92
C ARG A 167 -10.62 -14.02 -4.03
N PRO A 168 -10.73 -14.59 -5.25
CA PRO A 168 -10.63 -16.03 -5.46
C PRO A 168 -9.30 -16.60 -4.99
N TYR A 169 -9.33 -17.81 -4.46
CA TYR A 169 -8.11 -18.54 -4.14
C TYR A 169 -7.26 -18.77 -5.39
N GLY A 170 -5.96 -18.60 -5.25
CA GLY A 170 -5.02 -18.71 -6.37
C GLY A 170 -4.82 -17.42 -7.13
N GLU A 171 -5.56 -16.35 -6.83
CA GLU A 171 -5.28 -15.04 -7.41
C GLU A 171 -4.09 -14.37 -6.73
N LEU A 172 -3.14 -13.90 -7.54
CA LEU A 172 -1.90 -13.26 -7.10
C LEU A 172 -1.73 -11.89 -7.78
N ILE A 173 -1.31 -10.90 -7.03
CA ILE A 173 -0.79 -9.66 -7.59
C ILE A 173 0.56 -9.98 -8.21
N THR A 174 0.71 -9.72 -9.52
CA THR A 174 1.95 -9.98 -10.26
C THR A 174 2.73 -8.70 -10.51
N ARG A 175 2.02 -7.61 -10.80
CA ARG A 175 2.62 -6.34 -11.18
C ARG A 175 1.76 -5.17 -10.73
N ILE A 176 2.41 -4.07 -10.44
CA ILE A 176 1.79 -2.80 -10.11
C ILE A 176 2.22 -1.78 -11.15
N HIS A 177 1.28 -1.27 -11.93
CA HIS A 177 1.50 -0.18 -12.85
C HIS A 177 1.17 1.16 -12.17
N VAL A 178 2.12 2.09 -12.22
CA VAL A 178 1.96 3.45 -11.67
C VAL A 178 2.16 4.45 -12.79
N PRO A 179 1.10 5.14 -13.25
CA PRO A 179 1.19 6.13 -14.32
C PRO A 179 1.91 7.40 -13.85
N ALA A 180 2.66 8.03 -14.75
CA ALA A 180 3.33 9.29 -14.51
C ALA A 180 3.12 10.27 -15.66
N PRO A 181 1.93 10.86 -15.81
CA PRO A 181 1.69 11.89 -16.79
C PRO A 181 2.55 13.12 -16.54
N ASP A 182 2.82 13.87 -17.59
CA ASP A 182 3.57 15.11 -17.53
C ASP A 182 2.96 16.09 -16.51
N GLY A 183 3.84 16.80 -15.80
CA GLY A 183 3.42 17.77 -14.79
C GLY A 183 2.97 17.16 -13.46
N ARG A 184 3.01 15.82 -13.32
CA ARG A 184 2.67 15.17 -12.06
C ARG A 184 3.75 15.33 -10.99
N SER A 185 3.30 15.71 -9.81
CA SER A 185 4.12 15.70 -8.58
C SER A 185 3.34 15.06 -7.44
N SER A 186 4.06 14.43 -6.52
CA SER A 186 3.43 13.76 -5.38
C SER A 186 4.23 13.91 -4.10
N ALA A 187 3.57 13.76 -2.96
CA ALA A 187 4.21 13.79 -1.65
C ALA A 187 3.52 12.82 -0.68
N PHE A 188 4.28 12.37 0.31
CA PHE A 188 3.79 11.50 1.38
C PHE A 188 4.27 12.00 2.72
N GLU A 189 3.36 12.09 3.69
CA GLU A 189 3.66 12.36 5.08
C GLU A 189 2.98 11.37 6.01
N ARG A 190 3.61 11.13 7.16
CA ARG A 190 3.04 10.29 8.21
C ARG A 190 3.33 10.85 9.59
N LEU A 191 2.43 10.59 10.52
CA LEU A 191 2.60 10.84 11.94
C LEU A 191 2.68 9.52 12.68
N THR A 192 3.67 9.36 13.53
CA THR A 192 3.88 8.19 14.41
C THR A 192 4.02 8.65 15.85
N VAL A 193 3.82 7.73 16.80
CA VAL A 193 4.06 8.01 18.22
C VAL A 193 5.55 8.26 18.49
N ARG A 194 6.42 7.51 17.81
CA ARG A 194 7.88 7.62 17.92
C ARG A 194 8.52 7.81 16.55
N ALA A 195 9.73 8.33 16.53
CA ALA A 195 10.40 8.73 15.29
C ALA A 195 10.77 7.56 14.36
N ALA A 196 10.90 6.33 14.82
CA ALA A 196 11.36 5.20 14.02
C ALA A 196 10.58 3.91 14.30
N GLY A 197 10.30 3.16 13.23
CA GLY A 197 9.81 1.80 13.26
C GLY A 197 8.37 1.58 13.73
N GLU A 198 7.68 2.65 14.07
CA GLU A 198 6.31 2.61 14.57
C GLU A 198 5.29 2.59 13.41
N TYR A 199 4.10 2.05 13.70
CA TYR A 199 2.96 2.21 12.81
C TYR A 199 2.47 3.65 12.80
N PRO A 200 1.98 4.17 11.66
CA PRO A 200 1.43 5.50 11.60
C PRO A 200 0.11 5.62 12.36
N ILE A 201 -0.02 6.70 13.12
CA ILE A 201 -1.32 7.18 13.62
C ILE A 201 -2.18 7.60 12.43
N VAL A 202 -1.56 8.38 11.53
CA VAL A 202 -2.13 8.85 10.25
C VAL A 202 -1.01 8.87 9.22
N ASN A 203 -1.33 8.48 8.00
CA ASN A 203 -0.51 8.73 6.83
C ASN A 203 -1.35 9.33 5.69
N VAL A 204 -0.76 10.25 4.94
CA VAL A 204 -1.40 10.94 3.83
C VAL A 204 -0.50 10.91 2.61
N ALA A 205 -1.11 10.75 1.44
CA ALA A 205 -0.46 10.91 0.16
C ALA A 205 -1.23 11.91 -0.70
N VAL A 206 -0.50 12.77 -1.36
CA VAL A 206 -1.03 13.78 -2.28
C VAL A 206 -0.37 13.58 -3.63
N SER A 207 -1.16 13.58 -4.70
CA SER A 207 -0.68 13.64 -6.08
C SER A 207 -1.43 14.74 -6.80
N VAL A 208 -0.70 15.60 -7.51
CA VAL A 208 -1.27 16.68 -8.29
C VAL A 208 -0.67 16.70 -9.68
N ASP A 209 -1.48 17.05 -10.68
CA ASP A 209 -1.01 17.45 -12.00
C ASP A 209 -1.09 18.96 -12.09
N THR A 210 -0.05 19.61 -12.63
CA THR A 210 0.04 21.06 -12.70
C THR A 210 0.29 21.55 -14.12
N VAL A 211 -0.31 22.70 -14.45
CA VAL A 211 0.00 23.46 -15.65
C VAL A 211 0.36 24.88 -15.21
N SER A 212 1.54 25.37 -15.59
CA SER A 212 2.04 26.68 -15.18
C SER A 212 2.01 26.93 -13.66
N GLY A 213 2.25 25.88 -12.87
CA GLY A 213 2.26 25.95 -11.41
C GLY A 213 0.87 26.00 -10.75
N VAL A 214 -0.20 25.84 -11.52
CA VAL A 214 -1.58 25.74 -11.02
C VAL A 214 -2.02 24.28 -11.06
N VAL A 215 -2.61 23.79 -9.99
CA VAL A 215 -3.14 22.43 -9.87
C VAL A 215 -4.36 22.26 -10.76
N THR A 216 -4.29 21.37 -11.73
CA THR A 216 -5.39 21.01 -12.64
C THR A 216 -6.16 19.78 -12.16
N THR A 217 -5.45 18.81 -11.61
CA THR A 217 -6.04 17.64 -10.93
C THR A 217 -5.35 17.40 -9.60
N ALA A 218 -6.08 16.85 -8.64
CA ALA A 218 -5.54 16.45 -7.37
C ALA A 218 -6.14 15.13 -6.91
N ARG A 219 -5.34 14.33 -6.21
CA ARG A 219 -5.78 13.13 -5.49
C ARG A 219 -5.16 13.16 -4.10
N ILE A 220 -5.99 13.00 -3.09
CA ILE A 220 -5.57 12.87 -1.70
C ILE A 220 -6.05 11.52 -1.19
N ALA A 221 -5.16 10.74 -0.63
CA ALA A 221 -5.47 9.49 0.04
C ALA A 221 -5.00 9.52 1.50
N VAL A 222 -5.83 8.99 2.37
CA VAL A 222 -5.57 8.93 3.81
C VAL A 222 -5.60 7.48 4.26
N GLY A 223 -4.58 7.08 5.01
CA GLY A 223 -4.47 5.75 5.63
C GLY A 223 -4.36 5.84 7.15
N SER A 224 -4.49 4.71 7.80
CA SER A 224 -4.49 4.51 9.26
C SER A 224 -5.69 5.11 10.00
N VAL A 225 -6.45 6.01 9.41
CA VAL A 225 -7.63 6.64 10.01
C VAL A 225 -8.82 5.69 10.01
N GLU A 226 -9.09 5.04 8.89
CA GLU A 226 -10.11 4.00 8.75
C GLU A 226 -9.46 2.60 8.64
N PRO A 227 -10.22 1.50 8.71
CA PRO A 227 -9.68 0.14 8.56
C PRO A 227 -8.99 -0.11 7.22
N VAL A 228 -9.40 0.61 6.16
CA VAL A 228 -8.79 0.58 4.83
C VAL A 228 -8.54 2.03 4.40
N ALA A 229 -7.34 2.30 3.87
CA ALA A 229 -7.03 3.62 3.32
C ALA A 229 -7.95 3.93 2.13
N ARG A 230 -8.36 5.18 2.00
CA ARG A 230 -9.24 5.63 0.92
C ARG A 230 -8.87 7.00 0.37
N LEU A 231 -9.43 7.31 -0.79
CA LEU A 231 -9.38 8.64 -1.39
C LEU A 231 -10.35 9.58 -0.66
N CYS A 232 -9.95 10.86 -0.57
CA CYS A 232 -10.74 11.96 -0.04
C CYS A 232 -10.99 12.98 -1.16
N PRO A 233 -12.05 12.82 -1.97
CA PRO A 233 -12.31 13.67 -3.12
C PRO A 233 -12.63 15.13 -2.75
N ASP A 234 -13.37 15.36 -1.67
CA ASP A 234 -13.69 16.74 -1.22
C ASP A 234 -12.43 17.46 -0.71
N ALA A 235 -11.52 16.74 -0.07
CA ALA A 235 -10.21 17.25 0.29
C ALA A 235 -9.37 17.58 -0.96
N ALA A 236 -9.36 16.72 -1.95
CA ALA A 236 -8.62 16.93 -3.19
C ALA A 236 -9.15 18.15 -3.98
N ALA A 237 -10.45 18.37 -3.98
CA ALA A 237 -11.09 19.52 -4.64
C ALA A 237 -10.60 20.87 -4.10
N GLN A 238 -10.19 20.96 -2.82
CA GLN A 238 -9.64 22.19 -2.23
C GLN A 238 -8.33 22.64 -2.88
N LEU A 239 -7.57 21.72 -3.51
CA LEU A 239 -6.30 22.02 -4.16
C LEU A 239 -6.47 22.46 -5.63
N VAL A 240 -7.54 22.04 -6.29
CA VAL A 240 -7.75 22.32 -7.74
C VAL A 240 -7.94 23.82 -7.96
N GLY A 241 -7.26 24.37 -8.99
CA GLY A 241 -7.24 25.79 -9.32
C GLY A 241 -6.34 26.64 -8.39
N ARG A 242 -5.67 26.03 -7.42
CA ARG A 242 -4.73 26.71 -6.52
C ARG A 242 -3.30 26.55 -7.04
N ARG A 243 -2.38 27.39 -6.54
CA ARG A 243 -0.96 27.17 -6.82
C ARG A 243 -0.45 25.94 -6.07
N ALA A 244 0.43 25.19 -6.71
CA ALA A 244 1.12 24.10 -6.04
C ALA A 244 1.85 24.65 -4.78
N GLY A 245 1.72 23.95 -3.65
CA GLY A 245 2.29 24.39 -2.38
C GLY A 245 1.45 25.37 -1.58
N ASP A 246 0.24 25.75 -2.03
CA ASP A 246 -0.65 26.68 -1.29
C ASP A 246 -1.02 26.14 0.09
N ALA A 247 -0.52 26.81 1.14
CA ALA A 247 -0.69 26.40 2.52
C ALA A 247 -2.13 26.56 3.04
N ALA A 248 -2.87 27.57 2.54
CA ALA A 248 -4.27 27.77 2.94
C ALA A 248 -5.16 26.69 2.32
N ALA A 249 -4.98 26.39 1.01
CA ALA A 249 -5.66 25.31 0.35
C ALA A 249 -5.34 23.95 0.99
N ALA A 250 -4.09 23.71 1.39
CA ALA A 250 -3.69 22.49 2.07
C ALA A 250 -4.35 22.34 3.45
N THR A 251 -4.54 23.44 4.19
CA THR A 251 -5.26 23.42 5.47
C THR A 251 -6.73 23.10 5.26
N ALA A 252 -7.39 23.75 4.30
CA ALA A 252 -8.78 23.48 3.94
C ALA A 252 -8.97 22.02 3.47
N ALA A 253 -8.01 21.48 2.68
CA ALA A 253 -8.01 20.07 2.30
C ALA A 253 -7.95 19.13 3.51
N GLY A 254 -7.18 19.47 4.54
CA GLY A 254 -7.10 18.69 5.77
C GLY A 254 -8.39 18.72 6.59
N GLU A 255 -9.05 19.87 6.65
CA GLU A 255 -10.36 20.03 7.29
C GLU A 255 -11.44 19.22 6.53
N ALA A 256 -11.45 19.29 5.21
CA ALA A 256 -12.35 18.50 4.38
C ALA A 256 -12.11 16.99 4.57
N ALA A 257 -10.85 16.54 4.55
CA ALA A 257 -10.52 15.14 4.81
C ALA A 257 -11.01 14.67 6.19
N ALA A 258 -10.88 15.53 7.22
CA ALA A 258 -11.38 15.20 8.55
C ALA A 258 -12.91 15.08 8.60
N ALA A 259 -13.63 15.80 7.76
CA ALA A 259 -15.08 15.72 7.65
C ALA A 259 -15.55 14.50 6.84
N GLU A 260 -14.76 14.02 5.88
CA GLU A 260 -15.07 12.85 5.05
C GLU A 260 -14.84 11.50 5.76
N LEU A 261 -14.01 11.45 6.80
CA LEU A 261 -13.48 10.22 7.37
C LEU A 261 -14.16 9.84 8.70
N ASN A 262 -14.36 8.53 8.89
CA ASN A 262 -14.81 7.94 10.14
C ASN A 262 -13.63 7.30 10.86
N ALA A 263 -13.05 8.00 11.82
CA ALA A 263 -11.83 7.55 12.47
C ALA A 263 -12.07 6.36 13.40
N ARG A 264 -11.25 5.32 13.22
CA ARG A 264 -11.20 4.16 14.09
C ARG A 264 -10.59 4.48 15.44
N GLU A 265 -11.06 3.83 16.48
CA GLU A 265 -10.41 3.79 17.79
C GLU A 265 -9.34 2.69 17.81
N SER A 266 -8.23 2.95 18.48
CA SER A 266 -7.20 1.95 18.77
C SER A 266 -6.43 2.29 20.04
N LEU A 267 -5.63 1.33 20.55
CA LEU A 267 -4.78 1.54 21.72
C LEU A 267 -3.71 2.61 21.48
N ASP A 268 -3.26 2.80 20.24
CA ASP A 268 -2.18 3.73 19.90
C ASP A 268 -2.67 5.17 19.79
N SER A 269 -3.95 5.38 19.44
CA SER A 269 -4.50 6.71 19.24
C SER A 269 -6.03 6.69 19.19
N PRO A 270 -6.70 7.65 19.85
CA PRO A 270 -8.13 7.84 19.73
C PRO A 270 -8.51 8.42 18.35
N GLY A 271 -9.73 8.12 17.91
CA GLY A 271 -10.22 8.57 16.59
C GLY A 271 -10.20 10.08 16.41
N TRP A 272 -10.62 10.84 17.41
CA TRP A 272 -10.63 12.31 17.35
C TRP A 272 -9.24 12.89 17.06
N TYR A 273 -8.18 12.30 17.62
CA TYR A 273 -6.81 12.76 17.40
C TYR A 273 -6.34 12.50 15.98
N ARG A 274 -6.72 11.34 15.41
CA ARG A 274 -6.43 11.02 14.00
C ARG A 274 -7.00 12.07 13.05
N LEU A 275 -8.22 12.55 13.30
CA LEU A 275 -8.84 13.61 12.49
C LEU A 275 -8.18 14.98 12.76
N ALA A 276 -7.90 15.32 13.99
CA ALA A 276 -7.32 16.62 14.38
C ALA A 276 -5.93 16.87 13.78
N VAL A 277 -5.16 15.82 13.47
CA VAL A 277 -3.81 15.97 12.90
C VAL A 277 -3.78 16.00 11.36
N LEU A 278 -4.91 15.80 10.68
CA LEU A 278 -4.98 15.83 9.21
C LEU A 278 -4.61 17.19 8.61
N PRO A 279 -5.14 18.35 9.08
CA PRO A 279 -4.80 19.64 8.51
C PRO A 279 -3.29 19.95 8.56
N PRO A 280 -2.59 19.83 9.71
CA PRO A 280 -1.15 20.08 9.74
C PRO A 280 -0.35 19.04 8.95
N LEU A 281 -0.83 17.79 8.82
CA LEU A 281 -0.14 16.75 8.08
C LEU A 281 -0.26 16.98 6.57
N LEU A 282 -1.44 17.30 6.07
CA LEU A 282 -1.65 17.67 4.66
C LEU A 282 -0.91 18.94 4.28
N ARG A 283 -0.86 19.94 5.15
CA ARG A 283 -0.05 21.15 4.91
C ARG A 283 1.43 20.80 4.72
N ARG A 284 1.99 19.89 5.54
CA ARG A 284 3.37 19.39 5.36
C ARG A 284 3.57 18.65 4.06
N ALA A 285 2.63 17.78 3.67
CA ALA A 285 2.70 17.03 2.43
C ALA A 285 2.65 17.96 1.21
N VAL A 286 1.69 18.89 1.16
CA VAL A 286 1.52 19.84 0.05
C VAL A 286 2.72 20.78 -0.07
N ALA A 287 3.31 21.23 1.04
CA ALA A 287 4.51 22.07 1.03
C ALA A 287 5.74 21.40 0.36
N ARG A 288 5.74 20.09 0.18
CA ARG A 288 6.81 19.33 -0.50
C ARG A 288 6.57 19.21 -2.01
N ILE A 289 5.40 19.60 -2.50
CA ILE A 289 5.11 19.63 -3.94
C ILE A 289 5.78 20.84 -4.55
N PRO A 290 6.63 20.67 -5.58
CA PRO A 290 7.31 21.78 -6.22
C PRO A 290 6.30 22.81 -6.78
N ALA A 291 6.54 24.08 -6.54
CA ALA A 291 5.71 25.17 -7.06
C ALA A 291 5.89 25.40 -8.58
N THR A 292 6.98 24.85 -9.13
CA THR A 292 7.31 24.90 -10.56
C THR A 292 7.83 23.52 -10.97
N PRO A 293 7.46 23.00 -12.15
CA PRO A 293 8.02 21.74 -12.67
C PRO A 293 9.50 21.90 -13.01
#